data_3ce9670c8b9b986df92418b5f04e03d7
#
_entry.id   3ce9670c8b9b986df92418b5f04e03d7
#
_cell.length_a   1.000
_cell.length_b   1.000
_cell.length_c   1.000
_cell.angle_alpha   90.00
_cell.angle_beta   90.00
_cell.angle_gamma   90.00
#
_symmetry.space_group_name_H-M   'P 1'
#
loop_
_entity.id
_entity.type
_entity.pdbx_description
1 polymer ?
#
loop_
_entity_poly.entity_id
_entity_poly.type
_entity_poly.pdbx_seq_one_letter_code
_entity_poly.pdbx_strand_id
1 'polypeptide(L)'
;MKKILFLFALLVGSSAALAQDAPKGNAEAAKNGKIAMCTGCHGVPYYQTAFPDVYKVPMISGQSALYIVKALQAYKSGDRSHPSMRGIARSLSDQDMADLAAYYTSQKN
;
A
#
# COMPACT_ATOMS: atom_id res chain seq x y z
N MET A 1 41.87 17.93 47.08
CA MET A 1 40.78 17.06 46.63
C MET A 1 40.12 17.69 45.38
N LYS A 2 40.48 17.21 44.24
CA LYS A 2 39.97 17.72 42.94
C LYS A 2 38.66 17.00 42.61
N LYS A 3 37.56 17.71 42.61
CA LYS A 3 36.25 17.22 42.20
C LYS A 3 36.19 17.26 40.68
N ILE A 4 36.25 16.10 40.03
CA ILE A 4 36.05 15.95 38.58
C ILE A 4 34.56 15.87 38.34
N LEU A 5 33.95 16.93 37.77
CA LEU A 5 32.62 16.91 37.24
C LEU A 5 32.62 16.23 35.87
N PHE A 6 32.08 15.02 35.78
CA PHE A 6 31.74 14.38 34.51
C PHE A 6 30.48 15.00 33.96
N LEU A 7 30.62 15.84 32.93
CA LEU A 7 29.49 16.30 32.13
C LEU A 7 29.13 15.20 31.15
N PHE A 8 28.04 14.48 31.41
CA PHE A 8 27.42 13.54 30.47
C PHE A 8 26.61 14.37 29.47
N ALA A 9 27.19 14.61 28.28
CA ALA A 9 26.44 15.17 27.16
C ALA A 9 25.54 14.08 26.57
N LEU A 10 24.24 14.13 26.85
CA LEU A 10 23.23 13.32 26.16
C LEU A 10 23.10 13.83 24.72
N LEU A 11 23.72 13.14 23.78
CA LEU A 11 23.43 13.29 22.35
C LEU A 11 22.07 12.65 22.06
N VAL A 12 21.02 13.45 22.09
CA VAL A 12 19.71 13.06 21.56
C VAL A 12 19.82 13.10 20.05
N GLY A 13 20.15 11.97 19.46
CA GLY A 13 20.08 11.78 18.02
C GLY A 13 18.64 11.81 17.57
N SER A 14 18.17 12.93 17.05
CA SER A 14 16.88 13.01 16.35
C SER A 14 17.00 12.20 15.05
N SER A 15 16.52 10.97 15.04
CA SER A 15 16.31 10.20 13.83
C SER A 15 15.16 10.87 13.07
N ALA A 16 15.48 11.71 12.10
CA ALA A 16 14.51 12.18 11.13
C ALA A 16 14.04 10.95 10.33
N ALA A 17 12.84 10.45 10.63
CA ALA A 17 12.19 9.47 9.79
C ALA A 17 11.93 10.13 8.44
N LEU A 18 12.68 9.72 7.41
CA LEU A 18 12.42 10.13 6.03
C LEU A 18 11.04 9.57 5.65
N ALA A 19 10.06 10.43 5.53
CA ALA A 19 8.78 10.09 4.96
C ALA A 19 9.03 9.64 3.51
N GLN A 20 8.79 8.36 3.22
CA GLN A 20 8.87 7.85 1.86
C GLN A 20 7.61 8.30 1.12
N ASP A 21 7.80 9.09 0.08
CA ASP A 21 6.72 9.45 -0.82
C ASP A 21 6.26 8.23 -1.63
N ALA A 22 4.96 8.17 -1.92
CA ALA A 22 4.44 7.16 -2.82
C ALA A 22 5.03 7.36 -4.22
N PRO A 23 5.31 6.27 -4.97
CA PRO A 23 5.75 6.39 -6.36
C PRO A 23 4.77 7.21 -7.19
N LYS A 24 5.28 8.00 -8.12
CA LYS A 24 4.43 8.76 -9.06
C LYS A 24 3.63 7.80 -9.93
N GLY A 25 2.29 7.88 -9.83
CA GLY A 25 1.34 7.12 -10.63
C GLY A 25 0.43 8.04 -11.45
N ASN A 26 -0.16 7.47 -12.50
CA ASN A 26 -1.13 8.11 -13.38
C ASN A 26 -2.50 7.45 -13.21
N ALA A 27 -3.43 8.16 -12.55
CA ALA A 27 -4.78 7.67 -12.29
C ALA A 27 -5.59 7.38 -13.58
N GLU A 28 -5.40 8.17 -14.64
CA GLU A 28 -6.08 7.94 -15.92
C GLU A 28 -5.55 6.68 -16.63
N ALA A 29 -4.27 6.38 -16.53
CA ALA A 29 -3.72 5.15 -17.06
C ALA A 29 -4.33 3.92 -16.37
N ALA A 30 -4.50 3.97 -15.06
CA ALA A 30 -5.19 2.92 -14.30
C ALA A 30 -6.65 2.76 -14.73
N LYS A 31 -7.38 3.88 -14.84
CA LYS A 31 -8.80 3.90 -15.24
C LYS A 31 -9.02 3.27 -16.62
N ASN A 32 -8.12 3.52 -17.55
CA ASN A 32 -8.25 3.03 -18.93
C ASN A 32 -7.82 1.58 -19.13
N GLY A 33 -7.21 0.92 -18.15
CA GLY A 33 -6.70 -0.41 -18.38
C GLY A 33 -6.70 -1.39 -17.20
N LYS A 34 -6.48 -0.92 -16.00
CA LYS A 34 -6.14 -1.81 -14.87
C LYS A 34 -7.22 -1.95 -13.80
N ILE A 35 -8.06 -0.95 -13.59
CA ILE A 35 -9.04 -0.97 -12.49
C ILE A 35 -10.09 -2.08 -12.61
N ALA A 36 -10.36 -2.59 -13.82
CA ALA A 36 -11.38 -3.60 -14.04
C ALA A 36 -11.17 -4.86 -13.19
N MET A 37 -9.90 -5.28 -13.03
CA MET A 37 -9.56 -6.45 -12.20
C MET A 37 -9.71 -6.18 -10.68
N CYS A 38 -9.82 -4.93 -10.29
CA CYS A 38 -9.95 -4.53 -8.90
C CYS A 38 -11.42 -4.25 -8.53
N THR A 39 -12.13 -3.53 -9.39
CA THR A 39 -13.50 -3.07 -9.13
C THR A 39 -14.51 -4.21 -9.01
N GLY A 40 -14.28 -5.35 -9.66
CA GLY A 40 -15.15 -6.53 -9.57
C GLY A 40 -15.28 -7.09 -8.15
N CYS A 41 -14.29 -6.84 -7.31
CA CYS A 41 -14.28 -7.21 -5.90
C CYS A 41 -14.30 -5.99 -4.98
N HIS A 42 -13.35 -5.08 -5.15
CA HIS A 42 -13.16 -3.91 -4.27
C HIS A 42 -14.13 -2.75 -4.54
N GLY A 43 -14.87 -2.80 -5.65
CA GLY A 43 -15.91 -1.81 -5.97
C GLY A 43 -17.32 -2.17 -5.51
N VAL A 44 -17.51 -3.33 -4.92
CA VAL A 44 -18.84 -3.82 -4.49
C VAL A 44 -18.94 -3.73 -2.97
N PRO A 45 -19.81 -2.86 -2.43
CA PRO A 45 -20.02 -2.76 -0.98
C PRO A 45 -20.39 -4.12 -0.36
N TYR A 46 -19.79 -4.42 0.79
CA TYR A 46 -20.06 -5.64 1.56
C TYR A 46 -19.76 -6.95 0.83
N TYR A 47 -19.01 -6.90 -0.28
CA TYR A 47 -18.67 -8.10 -1.03
C TYR A 47 -17.82 -9.06 -0.19
N GLN A 48 -18.14 -10.33 -0.32
CA GLN A 48 -17.46 -11.42 0.38
C GLN A 48 -17.21 -12.56 -0.59
N THR A 49 -15.98 -13.03 -0.63
CA THR A 49 -15.63 -14.23 -1.40
C THR A 49 -16.08 -15.49 -0.66
N ALA A 50 -16.39 -16.55 -1.41
CA ALA A 50 -16.72 -17.85 -0.85
C ALA A 50 -15.63 -18.91 -1.11
N PHE A 51 -14.75 -18.64 -2.08
CA PHE A 51 -13.68 -19.55 -2.49
C PHE A 51 -12.39 -18.76 -2.78
N PRO A 52 -11.20 -19.28 -2.43
CA PRO A 52 -10.95 -20.51 -1.68
C PRO A 52 -11.37 -20.44 -0.21
N ASP A 53 -11.54 -19.24 0.33
CA ASP A 53 -11.97 -18.99 1.70
C ASP A 53 -13.04 -17.90 1.74
N VAL A 54 -13.86 -17.93 2.77
CA VAL A 54 -14.80 -16.84 3.06
C VAL A 54 -14.02 -15.63 3.55
N TYR A 55 -13.97 -14.58 2.76
CA TYR A 55 -13.20 -13.39 3.05
C TYR A 55 -13.94 -12.11 2.69
N LYS A 56 -14.01 -11.18 3.63
CA LYS A 56 -14.58 -9.86 3.37
C LYS A 56 -13.60 -9.04 2.54
N VAL A 57 -14.05 -8.58 1.37
CA VAL A 57 -13.24 -7.76 0.48
C VAL A 57 -13.28 -6.31 0.94
N PRO A 58 -12.16 -5.68 1.28
CA PRO A 58 -12.16 -4.29 1.73
C PRO A 58 -12.44 -3.31 0.58
N MET A 59 -13.16 -2.23 0.88
CA MET A 59 -13.18 -1.05 0.03
C MET A 59 -11.82 -0.33 0.15
N ILE A 60 -11.22 0.01 -0.97
CA ILE A 60 -9.87 0.59 -1.02
C ILE A 60 -9.83 2.05 -1.50
N SER A 61 -10.99 2.61 -1.89
CA SER A 61 -11.09 4.03 -2.24
C SER A 61 -10.68 4.92 -1.07
N GLY A 62 -9.92 5.97 -1.35
CA GLY A 62 -9.42 6.89 -0.32
C GLY A 62 -8.25 6.37 0.53
N GLN A 63 -7.75 5.16 0.24
CA GLN A 63 -6.59 4.61 0.94
C GLN A 63 -5.31 5.34 0.54
N SER A 64 -4.32 5.36 1.42
CA SER A 64 -3.00 5.94 1.14
C SER A 64 -2.34 5.28 -0.07
N ALA A 65 -1.83 6.09 -1.01
CA ALA A 65 -1.15 5.58 -2.20
C ALA A 65 0.07 4.72 -1.84
N LEU A 66 0.86 5.15 -0.87
CA LEU A 66 2.01 4.37 -0.39
C LEU A 66 1.58 3.02 0.17
N TYR A 67 0.50 2.98 0.95
CA TYR A 67 -0.03 1.73 1.50
C TYR A 67 -0.48 0.78 0.38
N ILE A 68 -1.20 1.27 -0.63
CA ILE A 68 -1.67 0.45 -1.76
C ILE A 68 -0.48 -0.16 -2.50
N VAL A 69 0.54 0.64 -2.83
CA VAL A 69 1.75 0.14 -3.50
C VAL A 69 2.45 -0.93 -2.67
N LYS A 70 2.67 -0.67 -1.38
CA LYS A 70 3.35 -1.62 -0.49
C LYS A 70 2.56 -2.90 -0.31
N ALA A 71 1.24 -2.83 -0.20
CA ALA A 71 0.38 -4.01 -0.10
C ALA A 71 0.44 -4.87 -1.37
N LEU A 72 0.37 -4.26 -2.56
CA LEU A 72 0.48 -4.97 -3.83
C LEU A 72 1.86 -5.60 -4.01
N GLN A 73 2.93 -4.90 -3.66
CA GLN A 73 4.29 -5.44 -3.66
C GLN A 73 4.42 -6.64 -2.72
N ALA A 74 3.86 -6.56 -1.53
CA ALA A 74 3.88 -7.65 -0.55
C ALA A 74 3.11 -8.89 -1.03
N TYR A 75 1.98 -8.72 -1.71
CA TYR A 75 1.28 -9.82 -2.35
C TYR A 75 2.08 -10.42 -3.51
N LYS A 76 2.74 -9.58 -4.31
CA LYS A 76 3.57 -10.04 -5.44
C LYS A 76 4.78 -10.84 -4.97
N SER A 77 5.47 -10.39 -3.93
CA SER A 77 6.62 -11.07 -3.34
C SER A 77 6.25 -12.33 -2.56
N GLY A 78 5.04 -12.40 -2.03
CA GLY A 78 4.58 -13.47 -1.15
C GLY A 78 4.69 -13.17 0.35
N ASP A 79 5.15 -11.96 0.72
CA ASP A 79 5.22 -11.52 2.12
C ASP A 79 3.83 -11.34 2.74
N ARG A 80 2.82 -11.11 1.89
CA ARG A 80 1.42 -11.07 2.28
C ARG A 80 0.66 -12.19 1.58
N SER A 81 -0.05 -13.00 2.36
CA SER A 81 -0.75 -14.19 1.85
C SER A 81 -2.23 -13.89 1.60
N HIS A 82 -2.64 -13.99 0.35
CA HIS A 82 -4.03 -14.09 -0.09
C HIS A 82 -4.05 -14.60 -1.54
N PRO A 83 -4.59 -15.79 -1.84
CA PRO A 83 -4.46 -16.41 -3.15
C PRO A 83 -4.92 -15.52 -4.31
N SER A 84 -6.10 -14.91 -4.22
CA SER A 84 -6.63 -14.04 -5.28
C SER A 84 -5.78 -12.78 -5.48
N MET A 85 -5.43 -12.10 -4.38
CA MET A 85 -4.61 -10.88 -4.46
C MET A 85 -3.19 -11.17 -4.94
N ARG A 86 -2.61 -12.32 -4.58
CA ARG A 86 -1.31 -12.73 -5.09
C ARG A 86 -1.36 -12.97 -6.61
N GLY A 87 -2.41 -13.63 -7.10
CA GLY A 87 -2.63 -13.84 -8.53
C GLY A 87 -2.70 -12.53 -9.30
N ILE A 88 -3.47 -11.56 -8.81
CA ILE A 88 -3.61 -10.23 -9.41
C ILE A 88 -2.27 -9.46 -9.35
N ALA A 89 -1.65 -9.38 -8.20
CA ALA A 89 -0.43 -8.61 -8.01
C ALA A 89 0.75 -9.10 -8.86
N ARG A 90 0.82 -10.40 -9.13
CA ARG A 90 1.85 -10.99 -10.01
C ARG A 90 1.81 -10.44 -11.44
N SER A 91 0.64 -10.08 -11.94
CA SER A 91 0.45 -9.53 -13.30
C SER A 91 0.78 -8.04 -13.39
N LEU A 92 0.99 -7.35 -12.27
CA LEU A 92 1.21 -5.91 -12.23
C LEU A 92 2.70 -5.57 -12.26
N SER A 93 3.06 -4.57 -13.06
CA SER A 93 4.35 -3.89 -12.96
C SER A 93 4.36 -2.91 -11.79
N ASP A 94 5.53 -2.40 -11.41
CA ASP A 94 5.63 -1.37 -10.38
C ASP A 94 4.91 -0.08 -10.80
N GLN A 95 4.93 0.26 -12.10
CA GLN A 95 4.18 1.39 -12.64
C GLN A 95 2.67 1.16 -12.55
N ASP A 96 2.18 -0.03 -12.87
CA ASP A 96 0.76 -0.37 -12.70
C ASP A 96 0.31 -0.20 -11.25
N MET A 97 1.13 -0.63 -10.30
CA MET A 97 0.85 -0.47 -8.87
C MET A 97 0.78 1.00 -8.46
N ALA A 98 1.69 1.83 -8.99
CA ALA A 98 1.69 3.28 -8.75
C ALA A 98 0.46 3.95 -9.37
N ASP A 99 0.08 3.58 -10.58
CA ASP A 99 -1.09 4.11 -11.29
C ASP A 99 -2.40 3.76 -10.56
N LEU A 100 -2.55 2.50 -10.15
CA LEU A 100 -3.67 2.05 -9.34
C LEU A 100 -3.75 2.77 -8.00
N ALA A 101 -2.61 2.96 -7.33
CA ALA A 101 -2.55 3.71 -6.09
C ALA A 101 -2.98 5.17 -6.27
N ALA A 102 -2.53 5.84 -7.32
CA ALA A 102 -2.95 7.20 -7.64
C ALA A 102 -4.47 7.28 -7.91
N TYR A 103 -5.01 6.31 -8.62
CA TYR A 103 -6.45 6.25 -8.88
C TYR A 103 -7.25 6.09 -7.59
N TYR A 104 -6.98 5.04 -6.80
CA TYR A 104 -7.78 4.76 -5.61
C TYR A 104 -7.62 5.79 -4.49
N THR A 105 -6.45 6.39 -4.34
CA THR A 105 -6.25 7.49 -3.39
C THR A 105 -7.11 8.71 -3.70
N SER A 106 -7.36 8.98 -4.98
CA SER A 106 -8.19 10.10 -5.43
C SER A 106 -9.70 9.85 -5.32
N GLN A 107 -10.12 8.59 -5.17
CA GLN A 107 -11.53 8.25 -5.03
C GLN A 107 -12.05 8.55 -3.62
N LYS A 108 -13.32 8.93 -3.54
CA LYS A 108 -14.03 9.07 -2.26
C LYS A 108 -14.95 7.85 -2.07
N ASN A 109 -15.02 7.38 -0.84
CA ASN A 109 -16.02 6.38 -0.44
C ASN A 109 -17.41 7.02 -0.35
#